data_e065e5227f2ba2f1ea01c92acec208e9
#
_entry.id   e065e5227f2ba2f1ea01c92acec208e9
#
_cell.length_a   1.000
_cell.length_b   1.000
_cell.length_c   1.000
_cell.angle_alpha   90.00
_cell.angle_beta   90.00
_cell.angle_gamma   90.00
#
_symmetry.space_group_name_H-M   'P 1'
#
loop_
_entity.id
_entity.type
_entity.pdbx_description
1 polymer ?
#
loop_
_entity_poly.entity_id
_entity_poly.type
_entity_poly.pdbx_seq_one_letter_code
_entity_poly.pdbx_strand_id
1 'polypeptide(L)'
;MFPSNVLPKAALAAALGLAIGSADADAQAMSQQQLTELVKAQAEQIRRLETRLQALEGGPAAPAPAEAAGTSAAIEQRVARIEAAQAKAPAVSWSKGAPEFSSADGSASFRPRGRLFVDSSSTGGSDFADRNISGTEIRSVRLGAEGRYGRLGWALEGDFADNEVAWKSAYVTVDHRLFGQKADLTVGNRLNDRGLDGSSSTSNTPFSDRNVVGTLILPQRGLFGVGLTERVYGAGWHASLSVAGNDLNNAGDDNDSLAWATRAHWNPLLGKRATVHLGAWAFHEEIAAGASGVLRSPAISGHFNDLVKIAPGSLAGPERGNGYGAEAAGFFGPGWITGEWGTRSLRGVGSDGRYDVDHDAWAVSAGWFLGGGAPAYTAKTGTWGRVKVEDPVTAGGRGAWELKARFEDVDYSELPTGGEGHAWTAGLNWYLNDLSRVMLDVVRWQTDNRSGAYLGSDRGYTVNARFQVAF
;
A
#
# COMPACT_ATOMS: atom_id res chain seq x y z
N MET A 1 -47.70 11.98 0.85
CA MET A 1 -47.22 11.09 1.91
C MET A 1 -45.72 11.06 1.81
N PHE A 2 -45.03 11.82 2.65
CA PHE A 2 -43.58 11.89 2.67
C PHE A 2 -43.05 10.82 3.67
N PRO A 3 -42.08 9.96 3.32
CA PRO A 3 -41.38 9.17 4.31
C PRO A 3 -40.20 10.00 4.85
N SER A 4 -40.32 10.41 6.10
CA SER A 4 -39.24 10.85 6.95
C SER A 4 -38.35 9.68 7.30
N ASN A 5 -37.08 9.66 6.89
CA ASN A 5 -35.99 8.94 7.57
C ASN A 5 -34.65 9.11 6.81
N VAL A 6 -34.12 10.35 6.78
CA VAL A 6 -32.76 10.62 6.28
C VAL A 6 -32.03 11.53 7.29
N LEU A 7 -31.96 11.12 8.53
CA LEU A 7 -31.01 11.71 9.51
C LEU A 7 -30.99 10.78 10.73
N PRO A 8 -29.97 9.96 10.93
CA PRO A 8 -28.99 10.25 11.97
C PRO A 8 -27.59 9.66 11.72
N LYS A 9 -27.12 9.49 10.49
CA LYS A 9 -25.78 8.90 10.23
C LYS A 9 -24.63 9.91 10.15
N ALA A 10 -24.92 11.21 10.10
CA ALA A 10 -23.91 12.26 10.18
C ALA A 10 -23.36 12.48 11.62
N ALA A 11 -24.07 11.98 12.63
CA ALA A 11 -23.65 12.13 14.04
C ALA A 11 -22.50 11.19 14.46
N LEU A 12 -22.26 10.11 13.71
CA LEU A 12 -21.19 9.15 14.06
C LEU A 12 -19.80 9.66 13.63
N ALA A 13 -19.71 10.45 12.58
CA ALA A 13 -18.44 11.05 12.13
C ALA A 13 -17.98 12.21 13.05
N ALA A 14 -18.93 12.89 13.70
CA ALA A 14 -18.63 13.95 14.67
C ALA A 14 -18.24 13.39 16.05
N ALA A 15 -18.73 12.21 16.41
CA ALA A 15 -18.41 11.59 17.69
C ALA A 15 -17.00 10.97 17.74
N LEU A 16 -16.46 10.51 16.60
CA LEU A 16 -15.07 10.01 16.53
C LEU A 16 -14.03 11.15 16.60
N GLY A 17 -14.35 12.35 16.15
CA GLY A 17 -13.47 13.51 16.20
C GLY A 17 -13.31 14.10 17.61
N LEU A 18 -14.28 13.88 18.51
CA LEU A 18 -14.25 14.42 19.88
C LEU A 18 -13.62 13.45 20.90
N ALA A 19 -13.54 12.16 20.61
CA ALA A 19 -12.91 11.18 21.51
C ALA A 19 -11.39 11.16 21.43
N ILE A 20 -10.79 11.64 20.32
CA ILE A 20 -9.33 11.70 20.15
C ILE A 20 -8.71 12.92 20.84
N GLY A 21 -9.49 14.00 21.01
CA GLY A 21 -9.01 15.25 21.63
C GLY A 21 -8.86 15.22 23.15
N SER A 22 -9.49 14.25 23.86
CA SER A 22 -9.45 14.19 25.33
C SER A 22 -8.40 13.22 25.90
N ALA A 23 -7.96 12.24 25.11
CA ALA A 23 -6.96 11.27 25.56
C ALA A 23 -5.51 11.83 25.50
N ASP A 24 -5.22 12.75 24.58
CA ASP A 24 -3.89 13.33 24.43
C ASP A 24 -3.57 14.42 25.49
N ALA A 25 -4.58 15.11 25.99
CA ALA A 25 -4.38 16.14 27.03
C ALA A 25 -3.97 15.53 28.37
N ASP A 26 -4.54 14.39 28.73
CA ASP A 26 -4.21 13.71 30.00
C ASP A 26 -2.86 12.97 29.93
N ALA A 27 -2.49 12.40 28.78
CA ALA A 27 -1.19 11.76 28.60
C ALA A 27 -0.03 12.80 28.58
N GLN A 28 -0.25 13.96 28.00
CA GLN A 28 0.75 15.03 27.96
C GLN A 28 0.88 15.75 29.29
N ALA A 29 -0.19 15.90 30.06
CA ALA A 29 -0.17 16.44 31.42
C ALA A 29 0.56 15.51 32.40
N MET A 30 0.37 14.18 32.31
CA MET A 30 1.11 13.20 33.13
C MET A 30 2.60 13.20 32.79
N SER A 31 2.99 13.33 31.52
CA SER A 31 4.42 13.36 31.13
C SER A 31 5.13 14.61 31.63
N GLN A 32 4.52 15.77 31.64
CA GLN A 32 5.10 17.01 32.16
C GLN A 32 5.27 16.98 33.68
N GLN A 33 4.32 16.43 34.43
CA GLN A 33 4.44 16.25 35.87
C GLN A 33 5.55 15.28 36.25
N GLN A 34 5.64 14.14 35.56
CA GLN A 34 6.73 13.19 35.77
C GLN A 34 8.09 13.76 35.44
N LEU A 35 8.20 14.54 34.36
CA LEU A 35 9.43 15.24 34.01
C LEU A 35 9.84 16.26 35.06
N THR A 36 8.88 17.02 35.61
CA THR A 36 9.12 18.01 36.65
C THR A 36 9.61 17.37 37.94
N GLU A 37 9.03 16.23 38.34
CA GLU A 37 9.49 15.47 39.52
C GLU A 37 10.88 14.85 39.30
N LEU A 38 11.17 14.36 38.09
CA LEU A 38 12.49 13.83 37.74
C LEU A 38 13.58 14.94 37.81
N VAL A 39 13.26 16.12 37.24
CA VAL A 39 14.18 17.30 37.30
C VAL A 39 14.42 17.77 38.73
N LYS A 40 13.37 17.78 39.58
CA LYS A 40 13.55 18.09 41.03
C LYS A 40 14.41 17.08 41.73
N ALA A 41 14.21 15.78 41.47
CA ALA A 41 15.02 14.72 42.06
C ALA A 41 16.49 14.82 41.64
N GLN A 42 16.77 15.12 40.35
CA GLN A 42 18.12 15.34 39.86
C GLN A 42 18.76 16.61 40.46
N ALA A 43 18.01 17.70 40.59
CA ALA A 43 18.51 18.93 41.20
C ALA A 43 18.88 18.74 42.70
N GLU A 44 18.12 17.89 43.39
CA GLU A 44 18.42 17.53 44.79
C GLU A 44 19.65 16.64 44.91
N GLN A 45 19.86 15.74 43.95
CA GLN A 45 21.03 14.88 43.88
C GLN A 45 22.30 15.69 43.57
N ILE A 46 22.20 16.68 42.67
CA ILE A 46 23.29 17.63 42.36
C ILE A 46 23.66 18.42 43.61
N ARG A 47 22.70 19.02 44.35
CA ARG A 47 22.98 19.73 45.61
C ARG A 47 23.66 18.86 46.67
N ARG A 48 23.26 17.59 46.78
CA ARG A 48 23.94 16.64 47.70
C ARG A 48 25.39 16.37 47.29
N LEU A 49 25.63 16.28 45.98
CA LEU A 49 26.98 16.10 45.44
C LEU A 49 27.83 17.35 45.61
N GLU A 50 27.32 18.54 45.40
CA GLU A 50 27.98 19.82 45.61
C GLU A 50 28.32 20.04 47.09
N THR A 51 27.39 19.73 48.00
CA THR A 51 27.65 19.80 49.46
C THR A 51 28.77 18.81 49.89
N ARG A 52 28.80 17.64 49.26
CA ARG A 52 29.82 16.63 49.52
C ARG A 52 31.18 17.04 48.93
N LEU A 53 31.18 17.69 47.78
CA LEU A 53 32.41 18.25 47.18
C LEU A 53 32.99 19.38 48.05
N GLN A 54 32.12 20.32 48.51
CA GLN A 54 32.56 21.39 49.44
C GLN A 54 33.08 20.84 50.76
N ALA A 55 32.50 19.75 51.28
CA ALA A 55 33.01 19.09 52.50
C ALA A 55 34.38 18.40 52.28
N LEU A 56 34.69 18.00 51.07
CA LEU A 56 35.96 17.41 50.68
C LEU A 56 37.03 18.47 50.38
N GLU A 57 36.64 19.65 49.87
CA GLU A 57 37.54 20.77 49.58
C GLU A 57 37.96 21.56 50.85
N GLY A 58 37.17 21.48 51.95
CA GLY A 58 37.42 22.21 53.19
C GLY A 58 38.22 21.44 54.27
N GLY A 59 38.69 20.22 54.03
CA GLY A 59 39.45 19.43 55.00
C GLY A 59 40.96 19.49 54.75
N PRO A 60 41.79 19.39 55.86
CA PRO A 60 43.26 19.36 55.70
C PRO A 60 43.68 18.12 54.90
N ALA A 61 44.60 18.31 53.95
CA ALA A 61 45.07 17.28 53.02
C ALA A 61 45.64 16.06 53.77
N ALA A 62 44.87 14.98 53.82
CA ALA A 62 45.33 13.66 54.21
C ALA A 62 45.96 12.93 53.00
N PRO A 63 47.00 12.08 53.19
CA PRO A 63 47.59 11.37 52.04
C PRO A 63 46.55 10.50 51.34
N ALA A 64 46.54 10.59 50.04
CA ALA A 64 45.56 9.90 49.17
C ALA A 64 45.64 8.38 49.40
N PRO A 65 44.53 7.71 49.74
CA PRO A 65 44.48 6.27 49.83
C PRO A 65 44.63 5.63 48.43
N ALA A 66 45.48 4.61 48.34
CA ALA A 66 45.69 3.82 47.12
C ALA A 66 44.43 3.13 46.57
N GLU A 67 43.29 3.22 47.28
CA GLU A 67 41.96 2.71 46.85
C GLU A 67 41.26 3.59 45.80
N ALA A 68 41.58 4.89 45.68
CA ALA A 68 40.93 5.77 44.69
C ALA A 68 41.34 5.45 43.25
N ALA A 69 42.55 4.97 43.02
CA ALA A 69 43.02 4.55 41.69
C ALA A 69 42.37 3.21 41.25
N GLY A 70 42.08 2.31 42.18
CA GLY A 70 41.38 1.05 41.91
C GLY A 70 39.90 1.27 41.55
N THR A 71 39.26 2.29 42.14
CA THR A 71 37.84 2.62 41.87
C THR A 71 37.68 3.27 40.51
N SER A 72 38.58 4.14 40.06
CA SER A 72 38.56 4.76 38.73
C SER A 72 38.76 3.71 37.62
N ALA A 73 39.73 2.83 37.74
CA ALA A 73 39.98 1.76 36.79
C ALA A 73 38.80 0.75 36.72
N ALA A 74 38.16 0.46 37.86
CA ALA A 74 36.98 -0.39 37.91
C ALA A 74 35.74 0.28 37.23
N ILE A 75 35.60 1.60 37.37
CA ILE A 75 34.56 2.38 36.70
C ILE A 75 34.83 2.42 35.19
N GLU A 76 36.08 2.70 34.78
CA GLU A 76 36.47 2.69 33.36
C GLU A 76 36.22 1.32 32.70
N GLN A 77 36.57 0.23 33.39
CA GLN A 77 36.27 -1.12 32.91
C GLN A 77 34.77 -1.41 32.82
N ARG A 78 33.96 -0.90 33.77
CA ARG A 78 32.47 -1.03 33.68
C ARG A 78 31.91 -0.21 32.55
N VAL A 79 32.38 1.02 32.36
CA VAL A 79 31.97 1.87 31.23
C VAL A 79 32.34 1.19 29.91
N ALA A 80 33.57 0.74 29.75
CA ALA A 80 34.00 0.02 28.56
C ALA A 80 33.19 -1.26 28.28
N ARG A 81 32.81 -2.01 29.35
CA ARG A 81 31.91 -3.17 29.20
C ARG A 81 30.48 -2.78 28.77
N ILE A 82 29.95 -1.69 29.33
CA ILE A 82 28.62 -1.18 28.96
C ILE A 82 28.64 -0.67 27.52
N GLU A 83 29.67 0.09 27.15
CA GLU A 83 29.84 0.57 25.76
C GLU A 83 30.01 -0.60 24.78
N ALA A 84 30.81 -1.61 25.12
CA ALA A 84 30.96 -2.82 24.32
C ALA A 84 29.65 -3.65 24.23
N ALA A 85 28.83 -3.66 25.29
CA ALA A 85 27.53 -4.30 25.30
C ALA A 85 26.49 -3.50 24.48
N GLN A 86 26.48 -2.17 24.60
CA GLN A 86 25.64 -1.28 23.79
C GLN A 86 26.00 -1.35 22.30
N ALA A 87 27.32 -1.41 21.97
CA ALA A 87 27.77 -1.58 20.60
C ALA A 87 27.32 -2.91 19.96
N LYS A 88 26.99 -3.92 20.77
CA LYS A 88 26.47 -5.22 20.35
C LYS A 88 24.94 -5.35 20.49
N ALA A 89 24.29 -4.39 21.13
CA ALA A 89 22.86 -4.42 21.33
C ALA A 89 22.12 -4.19 20.00
N PRO A 90 21.00 -4.89 19.75
CA PRO A 90 20.14 -4.58 18.62
C PRO A 90 19.64 -3.13 18.67
N ALA A 91 19.68 -2.44 17.54
CA ALA A 91 19.07 -1.12 17.40
C ALA A 91 17.58 -1.25 17.14
N VAL A 92 16.76 -0.40 17.76
CA VAL A 92 15.32 -0.31 17.50
C VAL A 92 15.03 1.08 16.97
N SER A 93 14.36 1.15 15.81
CA SER A 93 13.90 2.40 15.22
C SER A 93 12.39 2.36 14.98
N TRP A 94 11.75 3.53 14.97
CA TRP A 94 10.29 3.68 14.75
C TRP A 94 9.98 4.51 13.50
N SER A 95 10.82 4.44 12.49
CA SER A 95 10.75 5.34 11.33
C SER A 95 9.53 5.13 10.41
N LYS A 96 8.84 3.99 10.51
CA LYS A 96 7.73 3.62 9.62
C LYS A 96 6.45 3.23 10.36
N GLY A 97 6.29 3.68 11.59
CA GLY A 97 5.09 3.43 12.40
C GLY A 97 5.05 2.07 13.10
N ALA A 98 6.06 1.23 12.89
CA ALA A 98 6.29 -0.01 13.60
C ALA A 98 7.75 -0.09 14.03
N PRO A 99 8.09 -0.83 15.11
CA PRO A 99 9.46 -1.03 15.51
C PRO A 99 10.21 -1.83 14.44
N GLU A 100 11.35 -1.34 14.02
CA GLU A 100 12.33 -2.08 13.21
C GLU A 100 13.52 -2.45 14.10
N PHE A 101 13.73 -3.73 14.27
CA PHE A 101 14.82 -4.30 15.02
C PHE A 101 15.96 -4.60 14.05
N SER A 102 17.16 -4.12 14.35
CA SER A 102 18.36 -4.37 13.54
C SER A 102 19.48 -4.91 14.39
N SER A 103 20.25 -5.88 13.88
CA SER A 103 21.49 -6.29 14.51
C SER A 103 22.48 -5.13 14.58
N ALA A 104 23.41 -5.15 15.53
CA ALA A 104 24.40 -4.10 15.73
C ALA A 104 25.25 -3.84 14.47
N ASP A 105 25.55 -4.87 13.69
CA ASP A 105 26.30 -4.80 12.42
C ASP A 105 25.43 -4.46 11.21
N GLY A 106 24.10 -4.30 11.40
CA GLY A 106 23.15 -4.03 10.33
C GLY A 106 22.93 -5.18 9.36
N SER A 107 23.50 -6.36 9.61
CA SER A 107 23.37 -7.52 8.72
C SER A 107 22.00 -8.20 8.79
N ALA A 108 21.28 -8.03 9.89
CA ALA A 108 19.95 -8.59 10.09
C ALA A 108 18.95 -7.49 10.49
N SER A 109 17.72 -7.60 9.99
CA SER A 109 16.62 -6.76 10.45
C SER A 109 15.31 -7.53 10.46
N PHE A 110 14.39 -7.08 11.31
CA PHE A 110 13.02 -7.58 11.43
C PHE A 110 12.09 -6.42 11.71
N ARG A 111 10.95 -6.37 11.01
CA ARG A 111 9.91 -5.36 11.21
C ARG A 111 8.53 -5.99 11.07
N PRO A 112 7.62 -5.85 12.04
CA PRO A 112 6.21 -6.09 11.84
C PRO A 112 5.65 -5.07 10.85
N ARG A 113 4.66 -5.48 10.08
CA ARG A 113 3.93 -4.63 9.14
C ARG A 113 2.45 -4.94 9.21
N GLY A 114 1.64 -3.95 8.91
CA GLY A 114 0.22 -4.16 8.94
C GLY A 114 -0.56 -3.01 8.32
N ARG A 115 -1.88 -3.24 8.15
CA ARG A 115 -2.82 -2.22 7.74
C ARG A 115 -4.23 -2.52 8.20
N LEU A 116 -5.01 -1.47 8.40
CA LEU A 116 -6.44 -1.51 8.62
C LEU A 116 -7.10 -0.51 7.66
N PHE A 117 -8.07 -0.98 6.87
CA PHE A 117 -8.93 -0.17 6.02
C PHE A 117 -10.38 -0.39 6.43
N VAL A 118 -11.07 0.69 6.75
CA VAL A 118 -12.49 0.72 7.10
C VAL A 118 -13.20 1.59 6.08
N ASP A 119 -14.15 1.00 5.36
CA ASP A 119 -14.89 1.65 4.30
C ASP A 119 -16.35 1.87 4.69
N SER A 120 -16.90 2.96 4.19
CA SER A 120 -18.33 3.22 4.13
C SER A 120 -18.70 3.61 2.71
N SER A 121 -19.73 3.01 2.17
CA SER A 121 -20.16 3.24 0.79
C SER A 121 -21.67 3.43 0.71
N SER A 122 -22.10 4.26 -0.23
CA SER A 122 -23.52 4.47 -0.55
C SER A 122 -23.68 4.67 -2.05
N THR A 123 -24.42 3.76 -2.68
CA THR A 123 -24.76 3.80 -4.12
C THR A 123 -26.21 4.17 -4.31
N GLY A 124 -26.48 5.00 -5.33
CA GLY A 124 -27.83 5.39 -5.71
C GLY A 124 -27.93 5.77 -7.19
N GLY A 125 -29.18 5.90 -7.68
CA GLY A 125 -29.48 6.32 -9.04
C GLY A 125 -29.48 5.20 -10.08
N SER A 126 -29.22 3.94 -9.69
CA SER A 126 -29.41 2.77 -10.57
C SER A 126 -30.87 2.50 -10.82
N ASP A 127 -31.20 2.09 -12.02
CA ASP A 127 -32.54 1.59 -12.40
C ASP A 127 -32.82 0.21 -11.78
N PHE A 128 -31.77 -0.52 -11.38
CA PHE A 128 -31.85 -1.78 -10.64
C PHE A 128 -31.83 -1.52 -9.14
N ALA A 129 -32.95 -1.81 -8.47
CA ALA A 129 -33.12 -1.46 -7.05
C ALA A 129 -32.08 -2.08 -6.11
N ASP A 130 -31.63 -3.29 -6.41
CA ASP A 130 -30.64 -4.04 -5.63
C ASP A 130 -29.20 -3.50 -5.75
N ARG A 131 -28.90 -2.70 -6.79
CA ARG A 131 -27.64 -1.95 -6.91
C ARG A 131 -27.58 -0.70 -6.01
N ASN A 132 -28.73 -0.20 -5.53
CA ASN A 132 -28.82 0.99 -4.68
C ASN A 132 -28.62 0.60 -3.21
N ILE A 133 -27.41 0.24 -2.82
CA ILE A 133 -27.06 -0.24 -1.49
C ILE A 133 -26.13 0.72 -0.75
N SER A 134 -26.20 0.65 0.58
CA SER A 134 -25.32 1.43 1.45
C SER A 134 -24.88 0.58 2.64
N GLY A 135 -23.64 0.72 3.06
CA GLY A 135 -23.12 -0.01 4.21
C GLY A 135 -21.68 0.34 4.55
N THR A 136 -21.11 -0.50 5.39
CA THR A 136 -19.72 -0.40 5.85
C THR A 136 -19.06 -1.77 5.77
N GLU A 137 -17.75 -1.78 5.53
CA GLU A 137 -16.94 -3.00 5.52
C GLU A 137 -15.58 -2.78 6.15
N ILE A 138 -14.99 -3.84 6.64
CA ILE A 138 -13.55 -3.89 6.89
C ILE A 138 -12.90 -4.37 5.59
N ARG A 139 -12.44 -3.41 4.79
CA ARG A 139 -11.87 -3.67 3.46
C ARG A 139 -10.56 -4.46 3.50
N SER A 140 -9.77 -4.29 4.56
CA SER A 140 -8.52 -5.02 4.75
C SER A 140 -8.04 -4.93 6.18
N VAL A 141 -7.67 -6.08 6.74
CA VAL A 141 -6.89 -6.19 7.98
C VAL A 141 -5.68 -7.05 7.68
N ARG A 142 -4.53 -6.44 7.46
CA ARG A 142 -3.30 -7.18 7.21
C ARG A 142 -2.39 -7.14 8.39
N LEU A 143 -1.80 -8.28 8.67
CA LEU A 143 -0.70 -8.44 9.60
C LEU A 143 0.38 -9.28 8.94
N GLY A 144 1.62 -8.93 9.25
CA GLY A 144 2.76 -9.63 8.71
C GLY A 144 4.06 -9.14 9.28
N ALA A 145 5.12 -9.64 8.70
CA ALA A 145 6.48 -9.20 9.01
C ALA A 145 7.35 -9.25 7.76
N GLU A 146 8.39 -8.44 7.77
CA GLU A 146 9.46 -8.49 6.79
C GLU A 146 10.79 -8.43 7.50
N GLY A 147 11.81 -8.97 6.87
CA GLY A 147 13.13 -8.98 7.46
C GLY A 147 14.21 -9.22 6.44
N ARG A 148 15.44 -9.16 6.95
CA ARG A 148 16.63 -9.31 6.15
C ARG A 148 17.71 -10.05 6.97
N TYR A 149 18.49 -10.87 6.29
CA TYR A 149 19.72 -11.48 6.81
C TYR A 149 20.78 -11.49 5.71
N GLY A 150 21.76 -10.61 5.82
CA GLY A 150 22.74 -10.40 4.76
C GLY A 150 22.10 -10.01 3.44
N ARG A 151 22.23 -10.88 2.42
CA ARG A 151 21.63 -10.71 1.11
C ARG A 151 20.22 -11.29 0.99
N LEU A 152 19.77 -12.05 1.99
CA LEU A 152 18.45 -12.65 2.00
C LEU A 152 17.45 -11.66 2.61
N GLY A 153 16.43 -11.30 1.86
CA GLY A 153 15.22 -10.63 2.33
C GLY A 153 14.05 -11.61 2.37
N TRP A 154 13.04 -11.33 3.16
CA TRP A 154 11.81 -12.11 3.22
C TRP A 154 10.63 -11.24 3.63
N ALA A 155 9.44 -11.66 3.24
CA ALA A 155 8.20 -11.08 3.74
C ALA A 155 7.12 -12.15 3.84
N LEU A 156 6.33 -12.03 4.92
CA LEU A 156 5.14 -12.84 5.13
C LEU A 156 4.01 -11.89 5.55
N GLU A 157 2.84 -11.94 4.88
CA GLU A 157 1.69 -11.08 5.17
C GLU A 157 0.39 -11.81 4.81
N GLY A 158 -0.55 -11.88 5.76
CA GLY A 158 -1.92 -12.33 5.56
C GLY A 158 -2.91 -11.19 5.67
N ASP A 159 -4.01 -11.28 4.94
CA ASP A 159 -5.21 -10.44 5.06
C ASP A 159 -6.28 -11.24 5.79
N PHE A 160 -6.88 -10.65 6.83
CA PHE A 160 -7.84 -11.28 7.72
C PHE A 160 -9.24 -10.64 7.57
N ALA A 161 -9.48 -9.90 6.48
CA ALA A 161 -10.82 -9.43 6.17
C ALA A 161 -11.74 -10.61 5.84
N ASP A 162 -13.07 -10.41 5.94
CA ASP A 162 -14.11 -11.38 5.56
C ASP A 162 -14.11 -12.68 6.36
N ASN A 163 -13.48 -12.68 7.56
CA ASN A 163 -13.30 -13.86 8.42
C ASN A 163 -12.53 -15.02 7.77
N GLU A 164 -11.75 -14.72 6.74
CA GLU A 164 -10.87 -15.65 6.04
C GLU A 164 -9.42 -15.17 6.13
N VAL A 165 -8.48 -16.10 5.95
CA VAL A 165 -7.06 -15.76 5.86
C VAL A 165 -6.62 -15.87 4.41
N ALA A 166 -6.42 -14.73 3.77
CA ALA A 166 -5.88 -14.68 2.42
C ALA A 166 -4.40 -14.27 2.46
N TRP A 167 -3.49 -15.16 2.11
CA TRP A 167 -2.07 -14.86 2.01
C TRP A 167 -1.80 -13.88 0.88
N LYS A 168 -1.07 -12.81 1.16
CA LYS A 168 -0.72 -11.76 0.18
C LYS A 168 0.76 -11.79 -0.15
N SER A 169 1.63 -11.79 0.84
CA SER A 169 3.07 -11.92 0.64
C SER A 169 3.58 -13.16 1.35
N ALA A 170 4.30 -14.02 0.66
CA ALA A 170 5.04 -15.14 1.24
C ALA A 170 6.21 -15.44 0.32
N TYR A 171 7.33 -14.73 0.50
CA TYR A 171 8.47 -14.83 -0.40
C TYR A 171 9.81 -14.62 0.29
N VAL A 172 10.85 -15.11 -0.36
CA VAL A 172 12.25 -14.84 -0.06
C VAL A 172 12.88 -14.13 -1.24
N THR A 173 13.75 -13.18 -0.98
CA THR A 173 14.49 -12.40 -1.99
C THR A 173 15.99 -12.56 -1.77
N VAL A 174 16.74 -12.69 -2.84
CA VAL A 174 18.21 -12.72 -2.84
C VAL A 174 18.74 -11.50 -3.58
N ASP A 175 19.37 -10.58 -2.87
CA ASP A 175 20.04 -9.44 -3.48
C ASP A 175 21.35 -9.86 -4.15
N HIS A 176 21.54 -9.44 -5.40
CA HIS A 176 22.73 -9.72 -6.17
C HIS A 176 23.04 -8.61 -7.18
N ARG A 177 23.93 -8.88 -8.13
CA ARG A 177 24.21 -8.00 -9.25
C ARG A 177 24.03 -8.77 -10.57
N LEU A 178 23.34 -8.12 -11.49
CA LEU A 178 23.18 -8.61 -12.87
C LEU A 178 23.69 -7.51 -13.83
N PHE A 179 24.60 -7.86 -14.73
CA PHE A 179 25.24 -6.91 -15.64
C PHE A 179 25.83 -5.67 -14.93
N GLY A 180 26.38 -5.86 -13.72
CA GLY A 180 26.93 -4.77 -12.90
C GLY A 180 25.90 -3.90 -12.18
N GLN A 181 24.61 -4.04 -12.47
CA GLN A 181 23.51 -3.33 -11.82
C GLN A 181 23.05 -4.06 -10.55
N LYS A 182 22.38 -3.32 -9.66
CA LYS A 182 21.69 -3.94 -8.51
C LYS A 182 20.53 -4.79 -9.01
N ALA A 183 20.39 -5.98 -8.47
CA ALA A 183 19.35 -6.92 -8.84
C ALA A 183 18.82 -7.66 -7.62
N ASP A 184 17.60 -8.17 -7.72
CA ASP A 184 17.02 -9.11 -6.75
C ASP A 184 16.26 -10.23 -7.45
N LEU A 185 16.49 -11.46 -7.01
CA LEU A 185 15.70 -12.63 -7.37
C LEU A 185 14.75 -12.94 -6.21
N THR A 186 13.47 -12.91 -6.48
CA THR A 186 12.42 -13.27 -5.52
C THR A 186 11.81 -14.63 -5.85
N VAL A 187 11.62 -15.46 -4.83
CA VAL A 187 10.96 -16.78 -4.91
C VAL A 187 9.77 -16.77 -3.95
N GLY A 188 8.59 -17.13 -4.44
CA GLY A 188 7.37 -17.23 -3.64
C GLY A 188 6.21 -16.38 -4.16
N ASN A 189 5.22 -16.16 -3.30
CA ASN A 189 4.00 -15.43 -3.63
C ASN A 189 4.17 -13.93 -3.37
N ARG A 190 4.07 -13.13 -4.42
CA ARG A 190 4.19 -11.67 -4.32
C ARG A 190 3.27 -10.95 -5.30
N LEU A 191 3.04 -9.66 -5.03
CA LEU A 191 2.40 -8.76 -5.99
C LEU A 191 3.27 -8.64 -7.25
N ASN A 192 2.68 -8.90 -8.41
CA ASN A 192 3.37 -8.83 -9.70
C ASN A 192 3.59 -7.39 -10.16
N ASP A 193 4.68 -7.17 -10.89
CA ASP A 193 4.99 -5.88 -11.50
C ASP A 193 4.17 -5.70 -12.77
N ARG A 194 3.29 -4.67 -12.76
CA ARG A 194 2.36 -4.40 -13.86
C ARG A 194 1.69 -3.04 -13.66
N GLY A 195 1.96 -2.11 -14.55
CA GLY A 195 1.45 -0.76 -14.44
C GLY A 195 1.96 0.00 -13.20
N LEU A 196 1.78 1.30 -13.16
CA LEU A 196 2.13 2.12 -12.01
C LEU A 196 1.19 1.82 -10.83
N ASP A 197 -0.11 1.80 -11.10
CA ASP A 197 -1.14 1.55 -10.06
C ASP A 197 -1.15 0.07 -9.66
N GLY A 198 -1.07 -0.83 -10.64
CA GLY A 198 -1.07 -2.29 -10.41
C GLY A 198 0.08 -2.79 -9.56
N SER A 199 1.28 -2.21 -9.72
CA SER A 199 2.49 -2.55 -8.94
C SER A 199 2.55 -1.86 -7.57
N SER A 200 1.70 -0.87 -7.33
CA SER A 200 1.70 -0.09 -6.09
C SER A 200 0.91 -0.78 -4.98
N SER A 201 1.34 -0.56 -3.74
CA SER A 201 0.50 -0.89 -2.58
C SER A 201 -0.75 0.00 -2.58
N THR A 202 -1.94 -0.58 -2.37
CA THR A 202 -3.18 0.19 -2.21
C THR A 202 -3.16 1.15 -1.01
N SER A 203 -2.23 0.97 -0.07
CA SER A 203 -1.99 1.95 1.00
C SER A 203 -1.42 3.27 0.48
N ASN A 204 -0.80 3.26 -0.70
CA ASN A 204 -0.09 4.39 -1.27
C ASN A 204 -0.79 4.97 -2.51
N THR A 205 -1.71 4.23 -3.16
CA THR A 205 -2.48 4.73 -4.31
C THR A 205 -3.34 5.92 -3.90
N PRO A 206 -3.48 6.95 -4.73
CA PRO A 206 -4.30 8.12 -4.40
C PRO A 206 -5.78 7.80 -4.20
N PHE A 207 -6.33 6.83 -4.92
CA PHE A 207 -7.73 6.40 -4.84
C PHE A 207 -7.90 5.19 -3.91
N SER A 208 -9.12 4.98 -3.43
CA SER A 208 -9.47 3.85 -2.56
C SER A 208 -9.15 2.50 -3.21
N ASP A 209 -9.37 2.40 -4.52
CA ASP A 209 -9.05 1.21 -5.29
C ASP A 209 -8.11 1.53 -6.46
N ARG A 210 -7.37 0.50 -6.93
CA ARG A 210 -6.56 0.61 -8.16
C ARG A 210 -7.44 0.92 -9.34
N ASN A 211 -6.87 1.52 -10.37
CA ASN A 211 -7.57 1.74 -11.63
C ASN A 211 -7.94 0.41 -12.33
N VAL A 212 -8.85 0.51 -13.31
CA VAL A 212 -9.35 -0.66 -14.05
C VAL A 212 -8.26 -1.40 -14.82
N VAL A 213 -7.21 -0.73 -15.32
CA VAL A 213 -6.09 -1.38 -15.99
C VAL A 213 -5.37 -2.30 -14.99
N GLY A 214 -5.09 -1.80 -13.79
CA GLY A 214 -4.43 -2.52 -12.72
C GLY A 214 -5.25 -3.67 -12.12
N THR A 215 -6.56 -3.73 -12.31
CA THR A 215 -7.44 -4.76 -11.76
C THR A 215 -8.03 -5.71 -12.80
N LEU A 216 -8.08 -5.30 -14.05
CA LEU A 216 -8.70 -6.04 -15.13
C LEU A 216 -7.72 -6.72 -16.07
N ILE A 217 -6.72 -5.97 -16.58
CA ILE A 217 -5.78 -6.52 -17.57
C ILE A 217 -4.72 -7.35 -16.83
N LEU A 218 -5.10 -8.55 -16.46
CA LEU A 218 -4.35 -9.47 -15.60
C LEU A 218 -4.32 -10.87 -16.22
N PRO A 219 -3.26 -11.65 -15.98
CA PRO A 219 -3.33 -13.09 -16.17
C PRO A 219 -4.40 -13.71 -15.25
N GLN A 220 -4.83 -14.92 -15.58
CA GLN A 220 -5.86 -15.66 -14.84
C GLN A 220 -5.55 -15.72 -13.34
N ARG A 221 -4.31 -15.97 -12.94
CA ARG A 221 -3.85 -15.99 -11.55
C ARG A 221 -4.11 -14.69 -10.77
N GLY A 222 -4.30 -13.56 -11.44
CA GLY A 222 -4.59 -12.27 -10.82
C GLY A 222 -3.35 -11.46 -10.40
N LEU A 223 -3.48 -10.77 -9.27
CA LEU A 223 -2.49 -9.82 -8.76
C LEU A 223 -1.23 -10.48 -8.21
N PHE A 224 -1.35 -11.67 -7.63
CA PHE A 224 -0.28 -12.42 -6.98
C PHE A 224 0.01 -13.70 -7.78
N GLY A 225 1.09 -14.38 -7.43
CA GLY A 225 1.43 -15.68 -7.98
C GLY A 225 2.67 -16.26 -7.32
N VAL A 226 2.66 -17.57 -7.13
CA VAL A 226 3.81 -18.34 -6.64
C VAL A 226 4.76 -18.60 -7.80
N GLY A 227 5.98 -18.09 -7.68
CA GLY A 227 6.95 -18.25 -8.77
C GLY A 227 8.26 -17.53 -8.52
N LEU A 228 8.92 -17.20 -9.61
CA LEU A 228 10.22 -16.52 -9.64
C LEU A 228 10.04 -15.12 -10.25
N THR A 229 10.68 -14.12 -9.67
CA THR A 229 10.75 -12.78 -10.25
C THR A 229 12.17 -12.26 -10.14
N GLU A 230 12.80 -12.00 -11.26
CA GLU A 230 14.07 -11.27 -11.36
C GLU A 230 13.79 -9.79 -11.61
N ARG A 231 14.49 -8.90 -10.88
CA ARG A 231 14.43 -7.47 -11.05
C ARG A 231 15.81 -6.87 -11.15
N VAL A 232 16.00 -5.94 -12.07
CA VAL A 232 17.24 -5.18 -12.23
C VAL A 232 16.93 -3.70 -12.11
N TYR A 233 17.79 -2.97 -11.42
CA TYR A 233 17.58 -1.56 -11.10
C TYR A 233 18.75 -0.70 -11.53
N GLY A 234 18.45 0.39 -12.20
CA GLY A 234 19.39 1.46 -12.50
C GLY A 234 19.03 2.79 -11.82
N ALA A 235 19.71 3.84 -12.23
CA ALA A 235 19.39 5.19 -11.80
C ALA A 235 18.13 5.69 -12.51
N GLY A 236 16.98 5.59 -11.86
CA GLY A 236 15.70 6.04 -12.41
C GLY A 236 15.09 5.09 -13.44
N TRP A 237 15.41 3.81 -13.40
CA TRP A 237 14.74 2.78 -14.18
C TRP A 237 14.78 1.42 -13.45
N HIS A 238 13.87 0.55 -13.79
CA HIS A 238 13.96 -0.88 -13.49
C HIS A 238 13.37 -1.71 -14.63
N ALA A 239 13.75 -2.97 -14.67
CA ALA A 239 13.11 -3.99 -15.48
C ALA A 239 12.88 -5.25 -14.63
N SER A 240 11.80 -5.96 -14.89
CA SER A 240 11.47 -7.22 -14.23
C SER A 240 11.03 -8.28 -15.23
N LEU A 241 11.33 -9.53 -14.90
CA LEU A 241 10.83 -10.72 -15.57
C LEU A 241 10.34 -11.70 -14.50
N SER A 242 9.14 -12.22 -14.67
CA SER A 242 8.56 -13.19 -13.75
C SER A 242 7.97 -14.39 -14.47
N VAL A 243 8.02 -15.53 -13.80
CA VAL A 243 7.29 -16.76 -14.15
C VAL A 243 6.56 -17.21 -12.92
N ALA A 244 5.24 -17.36 -13.00
CA ALA A 244 4.46 -17.80 -11.84
C ALA A 244 3.19 -18.53 -12.27
N GLY A 245 2.79 -19.49 -11.43
CA GLY A 245 1.49 -20.15 -11.44
C GLY A 245 0.43 -19.37 -10.67
N ASN A 246 -0.53 -20.07 -10.10
CA ASN A 246 -1.59 -19.51 -9.28
C ASN A 246 -1.04 -18.85 -7.98
N ASP A 247 -1.86 -18.10 -7.29
CA ASP A 247 -1.47 -17.54 -6.02
C ASP A 247 -1.49 -18.58 -4.88
N LEU A 248 -0.94 -18.23 -3.73
CA LEU A 248 -0.81 -19.13 -2.57
C LEU A 248 -2.18 -19.53 -1.96
N ASN A 249 -3.27 -18.86 -2.32
CA ASN A 249 -4.61 -19.19 -1.82
C ASN A 249 -5.32 -20.24 -2.69
N ASN A 250 -4.67 -20.72 -3.77
CA ASN A 250 -5.18 -21.84 -4.55
C ASN A 250 -5.22 -23.11 -3.70
N ALA A 251 -6.32 -23.86 -3.76
CA ALA A 251 -6.52 -25.09 -3.01
C ALA A 251 -5.54 -26.24 -3.41
N GLY A 252 -4.87 -26.10 -4.55
CA GLY A 252 -3.89 -27.06 -5.03
C GLY A 252 -4.49 -28.30 -5.71
N ASP A 253 -5.79 -28.29 -6.00
CA ASP A 253 -6.50 -29.41 -6.63
C ASP A 253 -6.58 -29.32 -8.15
N ASP A 254 -6.29 -28.13 -8.71
CA ASP A 254 -6.35 -27.84 -10.13
C ASP A 254 -4.95 -27.61 -10.72
N ASN A 255 -4.83 -27.78 -12.03
CA ASN A 255 -3.61 -27.40 -12.74
C ASN A 255 -3.44 -25.88 -12.74
N ASP A 256 -2.23 -25.41 -12.43
CA ASP A 256 -1.88 -24.01 -12.48
C ASP A 256 -1.86 -23.49 -13.94
N SER A 257 -2.44 -22.30 -14.13
CA SER A 257 -2.20 -21.51 -15.32
C SER A 257 -0.84 -20.82 -15.19
N LEU A 258 0.10 -21.15 -16.08
CA LEU A 258 1.46 -20.61 -16.04
C LEU A 258 1.52 -19.28 -16.80
N ALA A 259 2.02 -18.24 -16.16
CA ALA A 259 2.20 -16.95 -16.80
C ALA A 259 3.63 -16.42 -16.71
N TRP A 260 4.11 -15.87 -17.84
CA TRP A 260 5.32 -15.08 -17.95
C TRP A 260 4.93 -13.60 -17.99
N ALA A 261 5.57 -12.77 -17.20
CA ALA A 261 5.27 -11.35 -17.20
C ALA A 261 6.57 -10.52 -17.12
N THR A 262 6.55 -9.38 -17.77
CA THR A 262 7.65 -8.42 -17.77
C THR A 262 7.10 -7.01 -17.58
N ARG A 263 7.86 -6.15 -16.91
CA ARG A 263 7.62 -4.71 -16.83
C ARG A 263 8.95 -3.97 -16.84
N ALA A 264 8.98 -2.85 -17.55
CA ALA A 264 10.08 -1.90 -17.46
C ALA A 264 9.52 -0.51 -17.28
N HIS A 265 10.20 0.33 -16.47
CA HIS A 265 9.94 1.76 -16.42
C HIS A 265 11.25 2.54 -16.51
N TRP A 266 11.12 3.79 -16.93
CA TRP A 266 12.20 4.74 -17.03
C TRP A 266 11.73 6.14 -16.65
N ASN A 267 12.58 6.87 -15.93
CA ASN A 267 12.36 8.26 -15.60
C ASN A 267 13.26 9.14 -16.48
N PRO A 268 12.79 9.62 -17.67
CA PRO A 268 13.56 10.53 -18.53
C PRO A 268 13.89 11.84 -17.82
N LEU A 269 13.08 12.24 -16.86
CA LEU A 269 13.34 13.34 -15.95
C LEU A 269 13.16 12.85 -14.50
N LEU A 270 14.21 12.96 -13.71
CA LEU A 270 14.19 12.61 -12.29
C LEU A 270 14.84 13.75 -11.49
N GLY A 271 14.02 14.66 -11.00
CA GLY A 271 14.47 15.85 -10.31
C GLY A 271 13.57 16.27 -9.13
N LYS A 272 14.06 17.18 -8.32
CA LYS A 272 13.32 17.69 -7.15
C LYS A 272 12.07 18.50 -7.53
N ARG A 273 12.05 19.15 -8.70
CA ARG A 273 10.93 19.99 -9.14
C ARG A 273 9.94 19.25 -10.01
N ALA A 274 10.42 18.28 -10.78
CA ALA A 274 9.60 17.46 -11.65
C ALA A 274 10.23 16.08 -11.84
N THR A 275 9.37 15.08 -11.97
CA THR A 275 9.72 13.72 -12.35
C THR A 275 8.76 13.28 -13.44
N VAL A 276 9.29 12.68 -14.51
CA VAL A 276 8.51 12.04 -15.56
C VAL A 276 8.77 10.54 -15.49
N HIS A 277 7.73 9.77 -15.57
CA HIS A 277 7.74 8.31 -15.59
C HIS A 277 7.11 7.82 -16.89
N LEU A 278 7.78 6.91 -17.55
CA LEU A 278 7.27 6.14 -18.69
C LEU A 278 7.50 4.66 -18.41
N GLY A 279 6.54 3.83 -18.71
CA GLY A 279 6.68 2.39 -18.53
C GLY A 279 5.81 1.59 -19.47
N ALA A 280 6.15 0.32 -19.59
CA ALA A 280 5.41 -0.67 -20.35
C ALA A 280 5.53 -2.05 -19.69
N TRP A 281 4.53 -2.88 -19.93
CA TRP A 281 4.47 -4.22 -19.40
C TRP A 281 3.77 -5.15 -20.39
N ALA A 282 4.08 -6.44 -20.26
CA ALA A 282 3.42 -7.48 -21.03
C ALA A 282 3.37 -8.78 -20.23
N PHE A 283 2.42 -9.64 -20.54
CA PHE A 283 2.40 -11.02 -20.07
C PHE A 283 1.90 -11.97 -21.15
N HIS A 284 2.30 -13.22 -21.02
CA HIS A 284 1.77 -14.36 -21.74
C HIS A 284 1.36 -15.42 -20.73
N GLU A 285 0.24 -16.08 -20.96
CA GLU A 285 -0.23 -17.16 -20.10
C GLU A 285 -0.74 -18.37 -20.90
N GLU A 286 -0.41 -19.55 -20.41
CA GLU A 286 -1.05 -20.79 -20.78
C GLU A 286 -2.14 -21.06 -19.74
N ILE A 287 -3.40 -21.05 -20.16
CA ILE A 287 -4.56 -21.20 -19.28
C ILE A 287 -4.85 -22.67 -19.08
N ALA A 288 -4.88 -23.11 -17.82
CA ALA A 288 -5.18 -24.51 -17.50
C ALA A 288 -6.62 -24.87 -17.91
N ALA A 289 -6.79 -26.09 -18.38
CA ALA A 289 -8.14 -26.60 -18.74
C ALA A 289 -9.04 -26.58 -17.50
N GLY A 290 -10.22 -25.98 -17.63
CA GLY A 290 -11.17 -25.84 -16.53
C GLY A 290 -10.90 -24.68 -15.59
N ALA A 291 -9.86 -23.87 -15.85
CA ALA A 291 -9.55 -22.71 -15.01
C ALA A 291 -10.76 -21.75 -14.90
N SER A 292 -11.10 -21.38 -13.68
CA SER A 292 -12.13 -20.41 -13.37
C SER A 292 -11.57 -18.98 -13.33
N GLY A 293 -12.43 -17.97 -13.43
CA GLY A 293 -12.03 -16.57 -13.27
C GLY A 293 -11.11 -16.02 -14.36
N VAL A 294 -11.09 -16.64 -15.54
CA VAL A 294 -10.31 -16.17 -16.69
C VAL A 294 -10.78 -14.80 -17.14
N LEU A 295 -12.08 -14.59 -17.22
CA LEU A 295 -12.70 -13.28 -17.44
C LEU A 295 -13.02 -12.64 -16.08
N ARG A 296 -12.65 -11.39 -15.93
CA ARG A 296 -12.88 -10.59 -14.73
C ARG A 296 -13.98 -9.59 -14.98
N SER A 297 -14.77 -9.32 -13.95
CA SER A 297 -15.82 -8.32 -13.97
C SER A 297 -15.48 -7.23 -12.96
N PRO A 298 -14.87 -6.13 -13.39
CA PRO A 298 -14.46 -5.08 -12.48
C PRO A 298 -15.66 -4.34 -11.92
N ALA A 299 -15.66 -4.12 -10.60
CA ALA A 299 -16.55 -3.17 -9.97
C ALA A 299 -16.00 -1.76 -10.20
N ILE A 300 -16.76 -0.91 -10.92
CA ILE A 300 -16.34 0.47 -11.24
C ILE A 300 -16.86 1.50 -10.25
N SER A 301 -17.68 1.09 -9.28
CA SER A 301 -18.25 1.95 -8.23
C SER A 301 -17.44 1.99 -6.95
N GLY A 302 -16.46 1.11 -6.79
CA GLY A 302 -15.71 0.82 -5.57
C GLY A 302 -15.95 -0.59 -5.06
N HIS A 303 -15.18 -1.02 -4.07
CA HIS A 303 -15.15 -2.42 -3.63
C HIS A 303 -16.45 -2.88 -2.95
N PHE A 304 -17.04 -2.05 -2.08
CA PHE A 304 -18.20 -2.44 -1.28
C PHE A 304 -19.41 -2.86 -2.14
N ASN A 305 -19.69 -2.13 -3.22
CA ASN A 305 -20.79 -2.47 -4.12
C ASN A 305 -20.28 -3.22 -5.34
N ASP A 306 -20.06 -4.51 -5.18
CA ASP A 306 -19.61 -5.38 -6.27
C ASP A 306 -20.70 -5.77 -7.26
N LEU A 307 -21.94 -5.27 -7.10
CA LEU A 307 -23.03 -5.44 -8.04
C LEU A 307 -22.94 -4.46 -9.24
N VAL A 308 -22.28 -3.33 -9.08
CA VAL A 308 -22.02 -2.38 -10.17
C VAL A 308 -20.79 -2.83 -10.96
N LYS A 309 -20.99 -3.88 -11.75
CA LYS A 309 -19.96 -4.52 -12.57
C LYS A 309 -20.26 -4.37 -14.04
N ILE A 310 -19.18 -4.38 -14.85
CA ILE A 310 -19.27 -4.58 -16.29
C ILE A 310 -19.18 -6.08 -16.55
N ALA A 311 -20.21 -6.63 -17.20
CA ALA A 311 -20.26 -8.05 -17.51
C ALA A 311 -19.31 -8.38 -18.66
N PRO A 312 -18.33 -9.28 -18.48
CA PRO A 312 -17.39 -9.62 -19.54
C PRO A 312 -17.98 -10.59 -20.58
N GLY A 313 -19.23 -11.02 -20.42
CA GLY A 313 -19.80 -12.08 -21.22
C GLY A 313 -19.31 -13.47 -20.80
N SER A 314 -19.37 -14.41 -21.73
CA SER A 314 -18.89 -15.77 -21.53
C SER A 314 -17.96 -16.18 -22.64
N LEU A 315 -16.94 -16.97 -22.30
CA LEU A 315 -15.97 -17.50 -23.23
C LEU A 315 -15.72 -18.97 -22.91
N ALA A 316 -15.93 -19.86 -23.87
CA ALA A 316 -15.74 -21.29 -23.68
C ALA A 316 -14.30 -21.69 -24.06
N GLY A 317 -13.67 -22.53 -23.23
CA GLY A 317 -12.38 -23.16 -23.55
C GLY A 317 -11.23 -22.20 -23.85
N PRO A 318 -11.00 -21.13 -23.05
CA PRO A 318 -9.81 -20.31 -23.23
C PRO A 318 -8.54 -21.14 -22.92
N GLU A 319 -7.58 -21.10 -23.84
CA GLU A 319 -6.34 -21.87 -23.75
C GLU A 319 -5.14 -20.97 -23.46
N ARG A 320 -5.17 -19.74 -24.00
CA ARG A 320 -4.04 -18.80 -23.94
C ARG A 320 -4.52 -17.38 -23.76
N GLY A 321 -3.70 -16.59 -23.05
CA GLY A 321 -3.89 -15.16 -22.91
C GLY A 321 -2.59 -14.39 -23.17
N ASN A 322 -2.70 -13.24 -23.81
CA ASN A 322 -1.62 -12.26 -23.90
C ASN A 322 -2.14 -10.92 -23.43
N GLY A 323 -1.36 -10.22 -22.62
CA GLY A 323 -1.69 -8.87 -22.24
C GLY A 323 -0.50 -7.95 -22.36
N TYR A 324 -0.74 -6.69 -22.72
CA TYR A 324 0.28 -5.66 -22.71
C TYR A 324 -0.34 -4.30 -22.41
N GLY A 325 0.51 -3.38 -21.99
CA GLY A 325 0.06 -2.04 -21.69
C GLY A 325 1.19 -1.05 -21.50
N ALA A 326 0.81 0.20 -21.44
CA ALA A 326 1.68 1.33 -21.25
C ALA A 326 1.23 2.19 -20.08
N GLU A 327 2.19 2.88 -19.48
CA GLU A 327 1.98 3.79 -18.37
C GLU A 327 2.84 5.04 -18.51
N ALA A 328 2.26 6.18 -18.15
CA ALA A 328 2.97 7.45 -18.11
C ALA A 328 2.53 8.23 -16.87
N ALA A 329 3.47 8.95 -16.25
CA ALA A 329 3.16 9.85 -15.15
C ALA A 329 4.06 11.08 -15.13
N GLY A 330 3.52 12.18 -14.65
CA GLY A 330 4.23 13.41 -14.35
C GLY A 330 3.95 13.85 -12.91
N PHE A 331 5.02 14.16 -12.17
CA PHE A 331 4.96 14.70 -10.81
C PHE A 331 5.66 16.05 -10.82
N PHE A 332 4.99 17.11 -10.41
CA PHE A 332 5.50 18.49 -10.48
C PHE A 332 4.98 19.34 -9.33
N GLY A 333 5.89 19.68 -8.42
CA GLY A 333 5.52 20.42 -7.21
C GLY A 333 4.39 19.71 -6.45
N PRO A 334 3.24 20.38 -6.20
CA PRO A 334 2.08 19.78 -5.51
C PRO A 334 1.19 18.92 -6.43
N GLY A 335 1.43 18.92 -7.75
CA GLY A 335 0.58 18.26 -8.74
C GLY A 335 1.15 16.95 -9.28
N TRP A 336 0.24 16.10 -9.76
CA TRP A 336 0.58 14.89 -10.50
C TRP A 336 -0.50 14.56 -11.53
N ILE A 337 -0.09 13.87 -12.56
CA ILE A 337 -0.96 13.28 -13.58
C ILE A 337 -0.44 11.89 -13.95
N THR A 338 -1.36 10.94 -14.18
CA THR A 338 -1.02 9.59 -14.64
C THR A 338 -1.98 9.14 -15.74
N GLY A 339 -1.48 8.32 -16.65
CA GLY A 339 -2.28 7.62 -17.65
C GLY A 339 -1.79 6.17 -17.77
N GLU A 340 -2.72 5.24 -17.77
CA GLU A 340 -2.47 3.82 -18.01
C GLU A 340 -3.45 3.28 -19.03
N TRP A 341 -2.97 2.42 -19.91
CA TRP A 341 -3.76 1.67 -20.89
C TRP A 341 -3.26 0.24 -20.96
N GLY A 342 -4.17 -0.69 -21.22
CA GLY A 342 -3.82 -2.08 -21.45
C GLY A 342 -4.89 -2.84 -22.21
N THR A 343 -4.46 -3.89 -22.88
CA THR A 343 -5.31 -4.84 -23.60
C THR A 343 -4.95 -6.28 -23.22
N ARG A 344 -5.91 -7.18 -23.33
CA ARG A 344 -5.71 -8.61 -23.17
C ARG A 344 -6.45 -9.37 -24.25
N SER A 345 -5.68 -10.15 -25.06
CA SER A 345 -6.19 -11.10 -26.06
C SER A 345 -6.38 -12.48 -25.42
N LEU A 346 -7.50 -13.13 -25.69
CA LEU A 346 -7.80 -14.49 -25.28
C LEU A 346 -8.04 -15.37 -26.49
N ARG A 347 -7.41 -16.52 -26.52
CA ARG A 347 -7.51 -17.51 -27.57
C ARG A 347 -7.98 -18.86 -27.02
N GLY A 348 -8.82 -19.54 -27.78
CA GLY A 348 -9.31 -20.85 -27.40
C GLY A 348 -10.16 -21.48 -28.47
N VAL A 349 -10.88 -22.54 -28.07
CA VAL A 349 -11.79 -23.29 -28.93
C VAL A 349 -13.18 -23.29 -28.32
N GLY A 350 -14.12 -22.61 -28.97
CA GLY A 350 -15.54 -22.65 -28.61
C GLY A 350 -16.34 -23.63 -29.49
N SER A 351 -17.67 -23.61 -29.34
CA SER A 351 -18.59 -24.42 -30.15
C SER A 351 -18.47 -24.15 -31.64
N ASP A 352 -18.18 -22.91 -32.01
CA ASP A 352 -18.15 -22.43 -33.39
C ASP A 352 -16.73 -22.42 -33.99
N GLY A 353 -15.78 -23.03 -33.30
CA GLY A 353 -14.39 -23.13 -33.71
C GLY A 353 -13.42 -22.31 -32.88
N ARG A 354 -12.25 -22.03 -33.47
CA ARG A 354 -11.22 -21.18 -32.79
C ARG A 354 -11.64 -19.75 -32.78
N TYR A 355 -11.32 -19.06 -31.68
CA TYR A 355 -11.53 -17.63 -31.52
C TYR A 355 -10.24 -16.93 -31.06
N ASP A 356 -10.17 -15.63 -31.32
CA ASP A 356 -9.19 -14.67 -30.84
C ASP A 356 -9.96 -13.37 -30.55
N VAL A 357 -10.07 -13.00 -29.28
CA VAL A 357 -10.90 -11.87 -28.83
C VAL A 357 -10.13 -11.00 -27.86
N ASP A 358 -10.30 -9.71 -27.97
CA ASP A 358 -9.60 -8.73 -27.15
C ASP A 358 -10.57 -8.03 -26.17
N HIS A 359 -10.01 -7.48 -25.11
CA HIS A 359 -10.67 -6.52 -24.24
C HIS A 359 -9.68 -5.50 -23.70
N ASP A 360 -10.17 -4.29 -23.53
CA ASP A 360 -9.36 -3.13 -23.26
C ASP A 360 -9.80 -2.42 -21.98
N ALA A 361 -8.83 -1.73 -21.37
CA ALA A 361 -9.09 -0.80 -20.29
C ALA A 361 -8.10 0.35 -20.32
N TRP A 362 -8.55 1.54 -19.94
CA TRP A 362 -7.66 2.66 -19.73
C TRP A 362 -8.13 3.57 -18.60
N ALA A 363 -7.20 4.33 -18.04
CA ALA A 363 -7.48 5.27 -16.98
C ALA A 363 -6.56 6.49 -17.08
N VAL A 364 -7.11 7.66 -16.81
CA VAL A 364 -6.37 8.90 -16.64
C VAL A 364 -6.73 9.48 -15.28
N SER A 365 -5.70 9.87 -14.52
CA SER A 365 -5.88 10.41 -13.17
C SER A 365 -5.01 11.64 -12.96
N ALA A 366 -5.47 12.57 -12.14
CA ALA A 366 -4.70 13.73 -11.73
C ALA A 366 -5.00 14.10 -10.28
N GLY A 367 -4.07 14.77 -9.63
CA GLY A 367 -4.27 15.28 -8.29
C GLY A 367 -3.41 16.49 -7.97
N TRP A 368 -3.82 17.18 -6.92
CA TRP A 368 -3.17 18.41 -6.47
C TRP A 368 -3.20 18.52 -4.95
N PHE A 369 -2.04 18.64 -4.33
CA PHE A 369 -1.93 18.91 -2.90
C PHE A 369 -2.22 20.38 -2.62
N LEU A 370 -3.17 20.64 -1.73
CA LEU A 370 -3.54 21.97 -1.28
C LEU A 370 -2.56 22.52 -0.22
N GLY A 371 -1.74 21.63 0.35
CA GLY A 371 -0.70 21.93 1.33
C GLY A 371 -0.41 20.77 2.25
N GLY A 372 0.66 20.88 3.05
CA GLY A 372 1.08 19.94 4.08
C GLY A 372 1.75 18.66 3.55
N GLY A 373 1.94 18.53 2.25
CA GLY A 373 2.58 17.38 1.61
C GLY A 373 2.74 17.54 0.10
N ALA A 374 3.25 16.51 -0.55
CA ALA A 374 3.45 16.44 -2.00
C ALA A 374 3.26 15.01 -2.52
N PRO A 375 3.04 14.83 -3.83
CA PRO A 375 2.95 13.50 -4.44
C PRO A 375 4.17 12.65 -4.12
N ALA A 376 3.95 11.43 -3.68
CA ALA A 376 5.03 10.51 -3.33
C ALA A 376 5.20 9.45 -4.41
N TYR A 377 6.41 9.36 -4.96
CA TYR A 377 6.79 8.44 -6.02
C TYR A 377 8.10 7.72 -5.68
N THR A 378 8.15 6.41 -5.95
CA THR A 378 9.30 5.56 -5.72
C THR A 378 10.01 5.29 -7.06
N ALA A 379 11.02 6.10 -7.39
CA ALA A 379 11.73 6.02 -8.66
C ALA A 379 12.44 4.67 -8.90
N LYS A 380 12.84 3.96 -7.84
CA LYS A 380 13.49 2.64 -7.95
C LYS A 380 12.57 1.60 -8.61
N THR A 381 11.27 1.66 -8.35
CA THR A 381 10.30 0.64 -8.78
C THR A 381 9.20 1.19 -9.69
N GLY A 382 9.18 2.51 -9.92
CA GLY A 382 8.13 3.13 -10.71
C GLY A 382 6.74 2.93 -10.09
N THR A 383 6.57 3.26 -8.81
CA THR A 383 5.35 3.01 -8.05
C THR A 383 4.99 4.20 -7.18
N TRP A 384 3.73 4.29 -6.76
CA TRP A 384 3.31 5.23 -5.72
C TRP A 384 4.09 4.98 -4.43
N GLY A 385 4.57 6.04 -3.81
CA GLY A 385 5.24 6.04 -2.51
C GLY A 385 4.30 6.44 -1.38
N ARG A 386 4.81 6.43 -0.17
CA ARG A 386 4.10 6.92 1.02
C ARG A 386 4.23 8.44 1.09
N VAL A 387 3.11 9.15 1.17
CA VAL A 387 3.08 10.60 1.34
C VAL A 387 3.69 10.96 2.69
N LYS A 388 4.61 11.93 2.68
CA LYS A 388 5.13 12.55 3.90
C LYS A 388 4.28 13.76 4.25
N VAL A 389 3.85 13.82 5.49
CA VAL A 389 3.05 14.92 6.02
C VAL A 389 3.96 15.88 6.78
N GLU A 390 4.03 17.13 6.31
CA GLU A 390 4.92 18.15 6.87
C GLU A 390 4.46 18.64 8.25
N ASP A 391 3.14 18.68 8.46
CA ASP A 391 2.49 19.19 9.67
C ASP A 391 1.43 18.18 10.14
N PRO A 392 1.84 17.07 10.78
CA PRO A 392 0.92 15.98 11.10
C PRO A 392 -0.09 16.37 12.19
N VAL A 393 -1.34 15.87 12.04
CA VAL A 393 -2.42 16.09 13.01
C VAL A 393 -2.06 15.53 14.38
N THR A 394 -1.33 14.42 14.43
CA THR A 394 -0.84 13.82 15.67
C THR A 394 0.16 14.67 16.44
N ALA A 395 0.71 15.71 15.81
CA ALA A 395 1.56 16.74 16.45
C ALA A 395 0.87 18.08 16.60
N GLY A 396 -0.47 18.16 16.45
CA GLY A 396 -1.26 19.38 16.53
C GLY A 396 -1.35 20.18 15.22
N GLY A 397 -0.86 19.61 14.12
CA GLY A 397 -0.90 20.22 12.80
C GLY A 397 -2.21 20.00 12.04
N ARG A 398 -2.22 20.36 10.76
CA ARG A 398 -3.41 20.31 9.88
C ARG A 398 -3.46 19.07 8.99
N GLY A 399 -2.39 18.30 8.94
CA GLY A 399 -2.23 17.22 7.97
C GLY A 399 -1.97 17.74 6.56
N ALA A 400 -2.01 16.83 5.59
CA ALA A 400 -1.90 17.16 4.17
C ALA A 400 -3.22 16.90 3.45
N TRP A 401 -3.59 17.78 2.51
CA TRP A 401 -4.84 17.70 1.77
C TRP A 401 -4.57 17.58 0.27
N GLU A 402 -5.24 16.63 -0.39
CA GLU A 402 -5.09 16.35 -1.81
C GLU A 402 -6.46 16.26 -2.48
N LEU A 403 -6.69 17.10 -3.51
CA LEU A 403 -7.79 16.93 -4.46
C LEU A 403 -7.34 15.99 -5.57
N LYS A 404 -8.25 15.13 -6.05
CA LYS A 404 -7.94 14.14 -7.09
C LYS A 404 -9.14 13.90 -7.99
N ALA A 405 -8.87 13.52 -9.23
CA ALA A 405 -9.88 13.11 -10.19
C ALA A 405 -9.34 11.96 -11.05
N ARG A 406 -10.22 11.04 -11.48
CA ARG A 406 -9.93 9.91 -12.36
C ARG A 406 -11.06 9.68 -13.32
N PHE A 407 -10.73 9.36 -14.57
CA PHE A 407 -11.62 8.75 -15.53
C PHE A 407 -11.10 7.35 -15.86
N GLU A 408 -12.03 6.40 -15.99
CA GLU A 408 -11.73 4.99 -16.28
C GLU A 408 -12.74 4.47 -17.29
N ASP A 409 -12.27 3.59 -18.17
CA ASP A 409 -13.09 2.98 -19.21
C ASP A 409 -12.70 1.50 -19.40
N VAL A 410 -13.70 0.68 -19.67
CA VAL A 410 -13.57 -0.77 -19.88
C VAL A 410 -14.44 -1.20 -21.03
N ASP A 411 -13.86 -1.93 -21.97
CA ASP A 411 -14.52 -2.44 -23.16
C ASP A 411 -14.32 -3.96 -23.32
N TYR A 412 -15.42 -4.71 -23.27
CA TYR A 412 -15.50 -6.13 -23.59
C TYR A 412 -16.31 -6.40 -24.88
N SER A 413 -16.59 -5.37 -25.68
CA SER A 413 -17.54 -5.47 -26.79
C SER A 413 -17.16 -6.51 -27.86
N GLU A 414 -15.88 -6.88 -27.96
CA GLU A 414 -15.39 -7.95 -28.82
C GLU A 414 -15.70 -9.37 -28.30
N LEU A 415 -15.95 -9.52 -27.00
CA LEU A 415 -16.30 -10.81 -26.43
C LEU A 415 -17.79 -11.11 -26.69
N PRO A 416 -18.16 -12.38 -26.90
CA PRO A 416 -19.57 -12.76 -26.99
C PRO A 416 -20.34 -12.28 -25.75
N THR A 417 -21.37 -11.44 -25.99
CA THR A 417 -22.18 -10.84 -24.92
C THR A 417 -21.40 -10.00 -23.88
N GLY A 418 -20.20 -9.54 -24.23
CA GLY A 418 -19.40 -8.64 -23.40
C GLY A 418 -19.99 -7.23 -23.37
N GLY A 419 -20.00 -6.60 -22.21
CA GLY A 419 -20.45 -5.25 -21.97
C GLY A 419 -19.33 -4.22 -22.02
N GLU A 420 -19.69 -2.96 -21.82
CA GLU A 420 -18.77 -1.83 -21.70
C GLU A 420 -19.20 -0.90 -20.56
N GLY A 421 -18.31 -0.01 -20.14
CA GLY A 421 -18.66 0.98 -19.12
C GLY A 421 -17.50 1.86 -18.71
N HIS A 422 -17.86 2.95 -18.06
CA HIS A 422 -16.90 3.95 -17.61
C HIS A 422 -17.28 4.57 -16.28
N ALA A 423 -16.30 5.19 -15.63
CA ALA A 423 -16.50 5.91 -14.39
C ALA A 423 -15.69 7.22 -14.33
N TRP A 424 -16.31 8.24 -13.75
CA TRP A 424 -15.66 9.47 -13.32
C TRP A 424 -15.60 9.48 -11.81
N THR A 425 -14.40 9.65 -11.25
CA THR A 425 -14.20 9.77 -9.81
C THR A 425 -13.63 11.15 -9.50
N ALA A 426 -14.25 11.87 -8.56
CA ALA A 426 -13.67 13.05 -7.94
C ALA A 426 -13.51 12.79 -6.44
N GLY A 427 -12.40 13.19 -5.86
CA GLY A 427 -12.15 12.84 -4.46
C GLY A 427 -11.23 13.79 -3.71
N LEU A 428 -11.20 13.57 -2.40
CA LEU A 428 -10.39 14.30 -1.44
C LEU A 428 -9.68 13.30 -0.53
N ASN A 429 -8.38 13.48 -0.35
CA ASN A 429 -7.61 12.80 0.67
C ASN A 429 -7.19 13.78 1.75
N TRP A 430 -7.35 13.38 3.01
CA TRP A 430 -6.78 14.04 4.17
C TRP A 430 -5.80 13.10 4.85
N TYR A 431 -4.52 13.35 4.65
CA TYR A 431 -3.43 12.63 5.29
C TYR A 431 -3.22 13.21 6.68
N LEU A 432 -3.54 12.44 7.71
CA LEU A 432 -3.41 12.86 9.11
C LEU A 432 -1.95 12.86 9.56
N ASN A 433 -1.21 11.87 9.10
CA ASN A 433 0.24 11.69 9.25
C ASN A 433 0.75 10.72 8.17
N ASP A 434 2.00 10.34 8.20
CA ASP A 434 2.62 9.44 7.22
C ASP A 434 1.98 8.04 7.16
N LEU A 435 1.19 7.64 8.16
CA LEU A 435 0.64 6.30 8.32
C LEU A 435 -0.87 6.23 8.13
N SER A 436 -1.58 7.33 8.36
CA SER A 436 -3.04 7.34 8.38
C SER A 436 -3.63 8.44 7.52
N ARG A 437 -4.74 8.13 6.84
CA ARG A 437 -5.51 9.09 6.05
C ARG A 437 -7.00 8.76 6.04
N VAL A 438 -7.79 9.79 5.78
CA VAL A 438 -9.20 9.71 5.41
C VAL A 438 -9.31 9.99 3.91
N MET A 439 -10.11 9.23 3.21
CA MET A 439 -10.38 9.38 1.78
C MET A 439 -11.87 9.53 1.55
N LEU A 440 -12.24 10.39 0.61
CA LEU A 440 -13.60 10.54 0.14
C LEU A 440 -13.56 10.53 -1.39
N ASP A 441 -14.28 9.60 -2.01
CA ASP A 441 -14.40 9.46 -3.46
C ASP A 441 -15.88 9.49 -3.86
N VAL A 442 -16.26 10.36 -4.79
CA VAL A 442 -17.56 10.38 -5.43
C VAL A 442 -17.38 9.86 -6.85
N VAL A 443 -18.02 8.75 -7.13
CA VAL A 443 -17.93 8.03 -8.41
C VAL A 443 -19.24 8.19 -9.15
N ARG A 444 -19.21 8.69 -10.38
CA ARG A 444 -20.30 8.63 -11.33
C ARG A 444 -19.98 7.55 -12.37
N TRP A 445 -20.77 6.50 -12.40
CA TRP A 445 -20.55 5.34 -13.24
C TRP A 445 -21.67 5.12 -14.26
N GLN A 446 -21.34 4.45 -15.34
CA GLN A 446 -22.26 3.94 -16.35
C GLN A 446 -21.77 2.55 -16.79
N THR A 447 -22.72 1.62 -16.94
CA THR A 447 -22.50 0.27 -17.48
C THR A 447 -23.47 0.03 -18.61
N ASP A 448 -23.05 -0.69 -19.65
CA ASP A 448 -23.89 -1.24 -20.70
C ASP A 448 -23.58 -2.74 -20.82
N ASN A 449 -24.42 -3.56 -20.19
CA ASN A 449 -24.20 -5.00 -20.08
C ASN A 449 -25.04 -5.75 -21.10
N ARG A 450 -24.42 -6.64 -21.90
CA ARG A 450 -25.09 -7.50 -22.87
C ARG A 450 -25.38 -8.91 -22.31
N SER A 451 -25.00 -9.15 -21.03
CA SER A 451 -25.23 -10.41 -20.31
C SER A 451 -25.34 -10.18 -18.81
N GLY A 452 -25.76 -11.21 -18.08
CA GLY A 452 -25.85 -11.19 -16.63
C GLY A 452 -27.16 -10.62 -16.08
N ALA A 453 -27.22 -10.41 -14.78
CA ALA A 453 -28.44 -9.97 -14.08
C ALA A 453 -28.84 -8.51 -14.36
N TYR A 454 -27.89 -7.68 -14.77
CA TYR A 454 -28.07 -6.24 -15.00
C TYR A 454 -27.91 -5.91 -16.48
N LEU A 455 -28.81 -6.48 -17.29
CA LEU A 455 -28.78 -6.37 -18.74
C LEU A 455 -29.21 -4.96 -19.20
N GLY A 456 -28.49 -4.41 -20.17
CA GLY A 456 -28.75 -3.10 -20.75
C GLY A 456 -27.94 -1.99 -20.08
N SER A 457 -28.26 -0.76 -20.44
CA SER A 457 -27.59 0.44 -19.95
C SER A 457 -28.13 0.83 -18.59
N ASP A 458 -27.21 1.09 -17.66
CA ASP A 458 -27.49 1.56 -16.30
C ASP A 458 -26.46 2.61 -15.87
N ARG A 459 -26.87 3.52 -15.00
CA ARG A 459 -26.02 4.60 -14.50
C ARG A 459 -26.37 4.98 -13.07
N GLY A 460 -25.40 5.50 -12.35
CA GLY A 460 -25.64 5.95 -10.99
C GLY A 460 -24.44 6.70 -10.43
N TYR A 461 -24.46 6.85 -9.13
CA TYR A 461 -23.35 7.42 -8.37
C TYR A 461 -23.08 6.60 -7.12
N THR A 462 -21.84 6.62 -6.68
CA THR A 462 -21.43 6.00 -5.42
C THR A 462 -20.55 6.98 -4.65
N VAL A 463 -20.80 7.11 -3.37
CA VAL A 463 -19.94 7.86 -2.44
C VAL A 463 -19.20 6.83 -1.58
N ASN A 464 -17.90 6.81 -1.68
CA ASN A 464 -17.02 5.95 -0.89
C ASN A 464 -16.20 6.81 0.09
N ALA A 465 -16.19 6.42 1.36
CA ALA A 465 -15.32 6.99 2.37
C ALA A 465 -14.46 5.89 2.98
N ARG A 466 -13.16 6.13 3.12
CA ARG A 466 -12.21 5.20 3.76
C ARG A 466 -11.42 5.89 4.85
N PHE A 467 -11.32 5.24 5.99
CA PHE A 467 -10.26 5.49 6.96
C PHE A 467 -9.22 4.38 6.84
N GLN A 468 -7.95 4.76 6.73
CA GLN A 468 -6.87 3.76 6.70
C GLN A 468 -5.70 4.11 7.60
N VAL A 469 -5.09 3.05 8.13
CA VAL A 469 -3.78 3.06 8.78
C VAL A 469 -2.93 1.97 8.15
N ALA A 470 -1.63 2.27 7.85
CA ALA A 470 -0.68 1.30 7.32
C ALA A 470 0.73 1.57 7.84
N PHE A 471 1.39 0.58 8.40
CA PHE A 471 2.73 0.68 9.01
C PHE A 471 3.66 -0.44 8.54
#